data_42195770c01b7fe31aa0c5228a734039
#
_entry.id   42195770c01b7fe31aa0c5228a734039
#
_cell.length_a   1.000
_cell.length_b   1.000
_cell.length_c   1.000
_cell.angle_alpha   90.00
_cell.angle_beta   90.00
_cell.angle_gamma   90.00
#
_symmetry.space_group_name_H-M   'P 1'
#
loop_
_entity.id
_entity.type
_entity.pdbx_description
1 polymer ?
#
loop_
_entity_poly.entity_id
_entity_poly.type
_entity_poly.pdbx_seq_one_letter_code
_entity_poly.pdbx_strand_id
1 'polypeptide(L)'
;MKKRIAKVLCAAVLGGSLAVTAFPGVAMAAEKDGGFKVAYITRNQSDPFAAELVNQFTTQAEEYADTFTLDTFDSQADSEKENSIIEDCITKNYDCIIVQPNDGNLQQPYCQKILDAGIFCITTNAAIRELEGGSWVDGDPYAQGEAIAKLAAEAVPEGGTVGI
;
A
#
# COMPACT_ATOMS: atom_id res chain seq x y z
N MET A 1 -22.58 -37.07 36.53
CA MET A 1 -21.30 -37.52 37.14
C MET A 1 -20.29 -36.40 37.08
N LYS A 2 -19.72 -36.04 38.20
CA LYS A 2 -18.97 -34.84 38.53
C LYS A 2 -17.60 -34.84 37.82
N LYS A 3 -17.23 -33.74 37.15
CA LYS A 3 -15.84 -33.47 36.73
C LYS A 3 -15.22 -32.37 37.59
N ARG A 4 -14.14 -32.72 38.21
CA ARG A 4 -13.38 -31.91 39.16
C ARG A 4 -12.46 -30.92 38.43
N ILE A 5 -12.52 -29.71 38.91
CA ILE A 5 -11.61 -28.59 38.58
C ILE A 5 -10.29 -28.84 39.31
N ALA A 6 -9.19 -28.84 38.58
CA ALA A 6 -7.85 -28.78 39.17
C ALA A 6 -7.30 -27.35 39.01
N LYS A 7 -7.22 -26.67 40.13
CA LYS A 7 -6.45 -25.41 40.29
C LYS A 7 -4.98 -25.77 40.42
N VAL A 8 -4.11 -25.17 39.60
CA VAL A 8 -2.68 -25.20 39.85
C VAL A 8 -2.23 -23.80 40.21
N LEU A 9 -1.54 -23.74 41.31
CA LEU A 9 -1.08 -22.57 42.05
C LEU A 9 0.19 -22.01 41.43
N CYS A 10 0.32 -20.68 41.53
CA CYS A 10 1.51 -19.88 41.24
C CYS A 10 2.75 -20.32 42.01
N ALA A 11 3.90 -20.27 41.35
CA ALA A 11 5.18 -20.07 42.01
C ALA A 11 5.90 -18.90 41.32
N ALA A 12 6.08 -17.84 42.08
CA ALA A 12 6.92 -16.71 41.74
C ALA A 12 8.40 -17.11 41.81
N VAL A 13 9.15 -16.81 40.76
CA VAL A 13 10.62 -16.78 40.84
C VAL A 13 11.09 -15.38 40.43
N LEU A 14 11.67 -14.71 41.39
CA LEU A 14 12.39 -13.45 41.24
C LEU A 14 13.74 -13.67 40.53
N GLY A 15 14.12 -12.72 39.70
CA GLY A 15 15.51 -12.35 39.52
C GLY A 15 16.10 -12.63 38.15
N GLY A 16 16.34 -11.57 37.40
CA GLY A 16 17.18 -11.59 36.23
C GLY A 16 16.85 -10.47 35.25
N SER A 17 17.40 -9.28 35.49
CA SER A 17 17.36 -8.17 34.53
C SER A 17 18.16 -8.54 33.28
N LEU A 18 17.51 -9.05 32.25
CA LEU A 18 18.06 -9.06 30.91
C LEU A 18 17.60 -7.79 30.20
N ALA A 19 18.54 -6.85 30.04
CA ALA A 19 18.35 -5.72 29.14
C ALA A 19 18.16 -6.26 27.72
N VAL A 20 16.91 -6.37 27.30
CA VAL A 20 16.57 -6.57 25.90
C VAL A 20 16.78 -5.23 25.23
N THR A 21 17.89 -5.11 24.50
CA THR A 21 18.09 -4.03 23.53
C THR A 21 16.97 -4.17 22.48
N ALA A 22 15.99 -3.29 22.58
CA ALA A 22 14.94 -3.17 21.57
C ALA A 22 15.62 -2.76 20.26
N PHE A 23 15.72 -3.68 19.32
CA PHE A 23 15.91 -3.35 17.92
C PHE A 23 14.61 -2.68 17.45
N PRO A 24 14.65 -1.43 16.93
CA PRO A 24 13.51 -0.84 16.27
C PRO A 24 13.43 -1.49 14.86
N GLY A 25 12.50 -2.37 14.67
CA GLY A 25 12.29 -2.86 13.33
C GLY A 25 11.57 -4.21 13.30
N VAL A 26 10.47 -4.17 12.62
CA VAL A 26 9.53 -5.25 12.32
C VAL A 26 8.65 -5.60 13.52
N ALA A 27 7.67 -4.74 13.78
CA ALA A 27 6.43 -5.21 14.39
C ALA A 27 5.87 -6.27 13.44
N MET A 28 6.07 -7.55 13.77
CA MET A 28 5.28 -8.61 13.15
C MET A 28 3.82 -8.23 13.43
N ALA A 29 3.07 -8.01 12.35
CA ALA A 29 1.65 -7.77 12.44
C ALA A 29 1.04 -8.90 13.28
N ALA A 30 0.51 -8.56 14.45
CA ALA A 30 -0.25 -9.52 15.24
C ALA A 30 -1.43 -9.98 14.38
N GLU A 31 -1.72 -11.27 14.37
CA GLU A 31 -2.94 -11.79 13.76
C GLU A 31 -4.11 -10.99 14.32
N LYS A 32 -4.77 -10.21 13.44
CA LYS A 32 -5.90 -9.38 13.81
C LYS A 32 -7.16 -10.23 13.64
N ASP A 33 -7.90 -10.42 14.72
CA ASP A 33 -9.22 -11.07 14.66
C ASP A 33 -10.11 -10.28 13.67
N GLY A 34 -10.48 -10.90 12.55
CA GLY A 34 -11.27 -10.29 11.47
C GLY A 34 -10.45 -9.82 10.25
N GLY A 35 -9.14 -10.08 10.21
CA GLY A 35 -8.26 -9.71 9.09
C GLY A 35 -7.92 -8.22 9.04
N PHE A 36 -7.08 -7.85 8.07
CA PHE A 36 -6.70 -6.46 7.82
C PHE A 36 -7.68 -5.79 6.85
N LYS A 37 -7.86 -4.49 7.00
CA LYS A 37 -8.63 -3.66 6.06
C LYS A 37 -7.68 -2.87 5.18
N VAL A 38 -7.73 -3.13 3.88
CA VAL A 38 -6.89 -2.48 2.88
C VAL A 38 -7.77 -1.61 1.98
N ALA A 39 -7.36 -0.35 1.78
CA ALA A 39 -7.95 0.54 0.80
C ALA A 39 -7.04 0.65 -0.42
N TYR A 40 -7.59 0.56 -1.63
CA TYR A 40 -6.91 0.93 -2.87
C TYR A 40 -7.60 2.13 -3.51
N ILE A 41 -6.89 3.24 -3.58
CA ILE A 41 -7.39 4.49 -4.17
C ILE A 41 -6.76 4.62 -5.56
N THR A 42 -7.58 4.44 -6.60
CA THR A 42 -7.14 4.61 -7.98
C THR A 42 -7.40 6.02 -8.47
N ARG A 43 -6.52 6.51 -9.34
CA ARG A 43 -6.63 7.87 -9.89
C ARG A 43 -7.86 8.06 -10.78
N ASN A 44 -8.20 7.08 -11.63
CA ASN A 44 -9.33 7.22 -12.54
C ASN A 44 -9.69 5.87 -13.18
N GLN A 45 -10.81 5.29 -12.82
CA GLN A 45 -11.28 4.02 -13.41
C GLN A 45 -11.80 4.16 -14.86
N SER A 46 -11.97 5.38 -15.38
CA SER A 46 -12.25 5.59 -16.80
C SER A 46 -11.00 5.44 -17.68
N ASP A 47 -9.81 5.47 -17.09
CA ASP A 47 -8.55 5.14 -17.76
C ASP A 47 -8.42 3.60 -17.84
N PRO A 48 -8.29 3.00 -19.04
CA PRO A 48 -8.20 1.55 -19.20
C PRO A 48 -7.05 0.91 -18.40
N PHE A 49 -5.92 1.59 -18.26
CA PHE A 49 -4.80 1.09 -17.48
C PHE A 49 -5.13 1.07 -15.97
N ALA A 50 -5.71 2.14 -15.44
CA ALA A 50 -6.11 2.19 -14.04
C ALA A 50 -7.24 1.21 -13.72
N ALA A 51 -8.19 1.03 -14.65
CA ALA A 51 -9.24 0.02 -14.53
C ALA A 51 -8.67 -1.40 -14.48
N GLU A 52 -7.68 -1.71 -15.32
CA GLU A 52 -7.01 -3.01 -15.30
C GLU A 52 -6.25 -3.24 -13.99
N LEU A 53 -5.57 -2.22 -13.45
CA LEU A 53 -4.93 -2.33 -12.13
C LEU A 53 -5.95 -2.65 -11.04
N VAL A 54 -7.09 -1.98 -11.00
CA VAL A 54 -8.16 -2.27 -10.03
C VAL A 54 -8.62 -3.72 -10.17
N ASN A 55 -8.85 -4.19 -11.40
CA ASN A 55 -9.27 -5.56 -11.67
C ASN A 55 -8.23 -6.57 -11.16
N GLN A 56 -6.94 -6.33 -11.44
CA GLN A 56 -5.87 -7.21 -10.98
C GLN A 56 -5.72 -7.20 -9.45
N PHE A 57 -5.77 -6.02 -8.81
CA PHE A 57 -5.75 -5.93 -7.34
C PHE A 57 -6.92 -6.68 -6.72
N THR A 58 -8.13 -6.52 -7.26
CA THR A 58 -9.33 -7.20 -6.75
C THR A 58 -9.22 -8.71 -6.91
N THR A 59 -8.81 -9.18 -8.09
CA THR A 59 -8.65 -10.61 -8.39
C THR A 59 -7.59 -11.24 -7.48
N GLN A 60 -6.46 -10.58 -7.28
CA GLN A 60 -5.42 -11.11 -6.41
C GLN A 60 -5.84 -11.06 -4.93
N ALA A 61 -6.61 -10.05 -4.51
CA ALA A 61 -7.11 -9.95 -3.15
C ALA A 61 -8.04 -11.11 -2.76
N GLU A 62 -8.77 -11.69 -3.72
CA GLU A 62 -9.62 -12.87 -3.49
C GLU A 62 -8.80 -14.08 -3.00
N GLU A 63 -7.56 -14.23 -3.43
CA GLU A 63 -6.66 -15.31 -2.98
C GLU A 63 -6.22 -15.14 -1.51
N TYR A 64 -6.36 -13.93 -0.96
CA TYR A 64 -5.96 -13.56 0.39
C TYR A 64 -7.14 -13.13 1.28
N ALA A 65 -8.37 -13.50 0.90
CA ALA A 65 -9.60 -13.08 1.59
C ALA A 65 -9.64 -13.48 3.08
N ASP A 66 -8.93 -14.53 3.45
CA ASP A 66 -8.78 -14.94 4.86
C ASP A 66 -7.82 -14.02 5.65
N THR A 67 -7.00 -13.21 4.96
CA THR A 67 -5.98 -12.34 5.57
C THR A 67 -6.42 -10.89 5.62
N PHE A 68 -7.00 -10.37 4.53
CA PHE A 68 -7.46 -8.98 4.46
C PHE A 68 -8.69 -8.82 3.56
N THR A 69 -9.39 -7.71 3.77
CA THR A 69 -10.43 -7.23 2.86
C THR A 69 -9.92 -6.03 2.07
N LEU A 70 -10.26 -5.95 0.78
CA LEU A 70 -9.89 -4.85 -0.10
C LEU A 70 -11.11 -4.02 -0.48
N ASP A 71 -11.08 -2.72 -0.16
CA ASP A 71 -12.03 -1.74 -0.66
C ASP A 71 -11.36 -0.86 -1.72
N THR A 72 -12.03 -0.64 -2.85
CA THR A 72 -11.50 0.17 -3.95
C THR A 72 -12.24 1.49 -4.07
N PHE A 73 -11.51 2.57 -4.33
CA PHE A 73 -12.06 3.93 -4.46
C PHE A 73 -11.54 4.58 -5.74
N ASP A 74 -12.39 5.34 -6.42
CA ASP A 74 -12.08 6.05 -7.65
C ASP A 74 -12.05 7.56 -7.41
N SER A 75 -10.87 8.19 -7.54
CA SER A 75 -10.74 9.64 -7.41
C SER A 75 -11.20 10.42 -8.64
N GLN A 76 -11.47 9.74 -9.75
CA GLN A 76 -11.98 10.33 -11.00
C GLN A 76 -11.07 11.43 -11.58
N ALA A 77 -9.76 11.27 -11.46
CA ALA A 77 -8.74 12.24 -11.84
C ALA A 77 -8.86 13.61 -11.11
N ASP A 78 -9.48 13.61 -9.94
CA ASP A 78 -9.66 14.80 -9.10
C ASP A 78 -8.79 14.65 -7.83
N SER A 79 -7.75 15.48 -7.71
CA SER A 79 -6.82 15.45 -6.60
C SER A 79 -7.45 15.85 -5.25
N GLU A 80 -8.46 16.75 -5.25
CA GLU A 80 -9.17 17.13 -4.02
C GLU A 80 -10.04 15.98 -3.54
N LYS A 81 -10.72 15.31 -4.47
CA LYS A 81 -11.50 14.11 -4.17
C LYS A 81 -10.59 12.99 -3.64
N GLU A 82 -9.42 12.77 -4.26
CA GLU A 82 -8.44 11.79 -3.79
C GLU A 82 -8.01 12.09 -2.35
N ASN A 83 -7.68 13.34 -2.05
CA ASN A 83 -7.31 13.78 -0.71
C ASN A 83 -8.43 13.52 0.31
N SER A 84 -9.69 13.81 -0.07
CA SER A 84 -10.85 13.53 0.77
C SER A 84 -11.05 12.04 1.04
N ILE A 85 -10.84 11.18 0.03
CA ILE A 85 -10.90 9.73 0.19
C ILE A 85 -9.80 9.23 1.13
N ILE A 86 -8.58 9.77 1.03
CA ILE A 86 -7.49 9.44 1.94
C ILE A 86 -7.87 9.75 3.39
N GLU A 87 -8.40 10.96 3.65
CA GLU A 87 -8.82 11.37 5.01
C GLU A 87 -9.97 10.50 5.54
N ASP A 88 -10.90 10.13 4.68
CA ASP A 88 -11.99 9.19 5.02
C ASP A 88 -11.44 7.80 5.39
N CYS A 89 -10.47 7.29 4.65
CA CYS A 89 -9.84 6.00 4.93
C CYS A 89 -9.07 6.03 6.25
N ILE A 90 -8.37 7.12 6.55
CA ILE A 90 -7.71 7.32 7.85
C ILE A 90 -8.76 7.28 8.98
N THR A 91 -9.85 8.04 8.83
CA THR A 91 -10.93 8.12 9.83
C THR A 91 -11.62 6.76 10.04
N LYS A 92 -11.74 5.95 8.99
CA LYS A 92 -12.31 4.59 9.05
C LYS A 92 -11.35 3.54 9.56
N ASN A 93 -10.15 3.93 9.96
CA ASN A 93 -9.10 3.07 10.53
C ASN A 93 -8.77 1.88 9.61
N TYR A 94 -8.45 2.14 8.35
CA TYR A 94 -7.83 1.15 7.48
C TYR A 94 -6.44 0.80 8.02
N ASP A 95 -6.01 -0.43 7.82
CA ASP A 95 -4.70 -0.91 8.27
C ASP A 95 -3.61 -0.59 7.22
N CYS A 96 -4.00 -0.54 5.94
CA CYS A 96 -3.14 -0.18 4.83
C CYS A 96 -3.93 0.65 3.80
N ILE A 97 -3.33 1.70 3.29
CA ILE A 97 -3.88 2.52 2.22
C ILE A 97 -2.89 2.54 1.06
N ILE A 98 -3.32 2.00 -0.08
CA ILE A 98 -2.57 2.00 -1.33
C ILE A 98 -3.11 3.15 -2.18
N VAL A 99 -2.25 4.06 -2.59
CA VAL A 99 -2.62 5.24 -3.37
C VAL A 99 -1.95 5.19 -4.74
N GLN A 100 -2.74 5.34 -5.79
CA GLN A 100 -2.25 5.66 -7.13
C GLN A 100 -2.42 7.18 -7.34
N PRO A 101 -1.40 8.00 -7.08
CA PRO A 101 -1.55 9.45 -7.04
C PRO A 101 -1.97 10.04 -8.39
N ASN A 102 -2.89 11.01 -8.36
CA ASN A 102 -3.15 11.88 -9.49
C ASN A 102 -1.95 12.82 -9.75
N ASP A 103 -1.42 13.41 -8.68
CA ASP A 103 -0.22 14.25 -8.67
C ASP A 103 0.57 13.98 -7.39
N GLY A 104 1.82 13.51 -7.54
CA GLY A 104 2.64 13.15 -6.39
C GLY A 104 2.87 14.29 -5.41
N ASN A 105 2.99 15.54 -5.88
CA ASN A 105 3.23 16.69 -5.01
C ASN A 105 1.97 17.06 -4.22
N LEU A 106 0.79 16.96 -4.84
CA LEU A 106 -0.48 17.28 -4.19
C LEU A 106 -0.89 16.20 -3.17
N GLN A 107 -0.60 14.93 -3.45
CA GLN A 107 -0.95 13.83 -2.56
C GLN A 107 0.11 13.54 -1.48
N GLN A 108 1.36 13.96 -1.66
CA GLN A 108 2.42 13.69 -0.67
C GLN A 108 2.06 14.09 0.76
N PRO A 109 1.50 15.29 1.05
CA PRO A 109 1.11 15.66 2.41
C PRO A 109 0.03 14.77 3.00
N TYR A 110 -0.86 14.23 2.17
CA TYR A 110 -1.95 13.35 2.60
C TYR A 110 -1.44 11.92 2.82
N CYS A 111 -0.51 11.44 1.98
CA CYS A 111 0.19 10.19 2.22
C CYS A 111 1.01 10.25 3.53
N GLN A 112 1.59 11.41 3.86
CA GLN A 112 2.24 11.60 5.15
C GLN A 112 1.25 11.49 6.32
N LYS A 113 0.03 12.04 6.21
CA LYS A 113 -1.02 11.87 7.23
C LYS A 113 -1.40 10.41 7.47
N ILE A 114 -1.36 9.56 6.43
CA ILE A 114 -1.58 8.11 6.56
C ILE A 114 -0.52 7.53 7.53
N LEU A 115 0.75 7.84 7.27
CA LEU A 115 1.88 7.36 8.08
C LEU A 115 1.85 7.92 9.51
N ASP A 116 1.51 9.20 9.67
CA ASP A 116 1.38 9.87 10.96
C ASP A 116 0.26 9.26 11.81
N ALA A 117 -0.77 8.70 11.16
CA ALA A 117 -1.82 7.94 11.83
C ALA A 117 -1.43 6.49 12.19
N GLY A 118 -0.21 6.07 11.86
CA GLY A 118 0.28 4.71 12.09
C GLY A 118 -0.25 3.67 11.11
N ILE A 119 -0.79 4.10 9.97
CA ILE A 119 -1.35 3.26 8.91
C ILE A 119 -0.27 3.01 7.85
N PHE A 120 -0.18 1.80 7.31
CA PHE A 120 0.73 1.51 6.21
C PHE A 120 0.32 2.27 4.95
N CYS A 121 1.29 2.97 4.33
CA CYS A 121 1.07 3.71 3.09
C CYS A 121 1.93 3.12 1.98
N ILE A 122 1.28 2.75 0.88
CA ILE A 122 1.94 2.29 -0.34
C ILE A 122 1.50 3.20 -1.49
N THR A 123 2.46 3.77 -2.23
CA THR A 123 2.14 4.51 -3.44
C THR A 123 2.52 3.69 -4.67
N THR A 124 1.73 3.77 -5.73
CA THR A 124 1.93 2.95 -6.93
C THR A 124 1.70 3.75 -8.20
N ASN A 125 2.41 3.41 -9.25
CA ASN A 125 2.27 3.98 -10.60
C ASN A 125 2.19 5.52 -10.59
N ALA A 126 3.28 6.20 -10.68
CA ALA A 126 3.57 7.59 -10.30
C ALA A 126 3.83 7.73 -8.79
N ALA A 127 4.56 6.77 -8.27
CA ALA A 127 4.82 6.63 -6.84
C ALA A 127 5.56 7.82 -6.24
N ILE A 128 5.18 8.16 -5.01
CA ILE A 128 5.86 9.17 -4.20
C ILE A 128 7.04 8.47 -3.51
N ARG A 129 8.24 8.58 -4.09
CA ARG A 129 9.42 7.83 -3.66
C ARG A 129 10.10 8.41 -2.42
N GLU A 130 9.87 9.70 -2.14
CA GLU A 130 10.50 10.44 -1.04
C GLU A 130 9.65 10.47 0.23
N LEU A 131 8.67 9.58 0.34
CA LEU A 131 7.79 9.48 1.50
C LEU A 131 8.47 8.64 2.60
N GLU A 132 8.99 9.31 3.63
CA GLU A 132 9.71 8.65 4.73
C GLU A 132 8.77 7.73 5.52
N GLY A 133 9.11 6.45 5.61
CA GLY A 133 8.30 5.42 6.25
C GLY A 133 7.24 4.79 5.35
N GLY A 134 7.02 5.32 4.16
CA GLY A 134 6.14 4.73 3.14
C GLY A 134 6.86 3.68 2.30
N SER A 135 6.06 2.94 1.55
CA SER A 135 6.53 2.02 0.52
C SER A 135 6.02 2.45 -0.85
N TRP A 136 6.69 2.00 -1.90
CA TRP A 136 6.22 2.30 -3.25
C TRP A 136 6.46 1.11 -4.19
N VAL A 137 5.59 1.01 -5.19
CA VAL A 137 5.69 0.04 -6.29
C VAL A 137 5.50 0.78 -7.60
N ASP A 138 6.53 0.81 -8.44
CA ASP A 138 6.50 1.54 -9.70
C ASP A 138 7.45 0.91 -10.71
N GLY A 139 7.24 1.20 -12.01
CA GLY A 139 8.20 0.91 -13.05
C GLY A 139 9.39 1.86 -12.99
N ASP A 140 10.46 1.49 -13.67
CA ASP A 140 11.58 2.40 -13.93
C ASP A 140 11.31 3.19 -15.22
N PRO A 141 10.95 4.49 -15.14
CA PRO A 141 10.62 5.29 -16.33
C PRO A 141 11.81 5.47 -17.27
N TYR A 142 13.03 5.47 -16.73
CA TYR A 142 14.24 5.56 -17.55
C TYR A 142 14.45 4.29 -18.38
N ALA A 143 14.35 3.12 -17.74
CA ALA A 143 14.48 1.85 -18.43
C ALA A 143 13.37 1.64 -19.48
N GLN A 144 12.14 2.09 -19.19
CA GLN A 144 11.04 2.10 -20.14
C GLN A 144 11.34 2.99 -21.35
N GLY A 145 11.82 4.21 -21.13
CA GLY A 145 12.22 5.16 -22.18
C GLY A 145 13.35 4.60 -23.03
N GLU A 146 14.37 4.01 -22.42
CA GLU A 146 15.48 3.36 -23.13
C GLU A 146 15.00 2.21 -24.03
N ALA A 147 14.11 1.35 -23.52
CA ALA A 147 13.55 0.24 -24.29
C ALA A 147 12.74 0.74 -25.49
N ILE A 148 11.90 1.75 -25.30
CA ILE A 148 11.12 2.38 -26.40
C ILE A 148 12.04 3.01 -27.43
N ALA A 149 13.08 3.74 -27.00
CA ALA A 149 14.03 4.36 -27.91
C ALA A 149 14.81 3.33 -28.75
N LYS A 150 15.20 2.19 -28.18
CA LYS A 150 15.82 1.09 -28.91
C LYS A 150 14.88 0.52 -29.97
N LEU A 151 13.64 0.24 -29.61
CA LEU A 151 12.62 -0.28 -30.55
C LEU A 151 12.36 0.74 -31.69
N ALA A 152 12.30 2.04 -31.38
CA ALA A 152 12.14 3.07 -32.40
C ALA A 152 13.34 3.13 -33.35
N ALA A 153 14.57 3.03 -32.83
CA ALA A 153 15.78 3.02 -33.65
C ALA A 153 15.86 1.79 -34.58
N GLU A 154 15.39 0.64 -34.11
CA GLU A 154 15.29 -0.57 -34.93
C GLU A 154 14.22 -0.45 -36.02
N ALA A 155 13.10 0.21 -35.73
CA ALA A 155 11.99 0.38 -36.68
C ALA A 155 12.31 1.42 -37.77
N VAL A 156 13.15 2.41 -37.49
CA VAL A 156 13.55 3.47 -38.44
C VAL A 156 15.09 3.63 -38.51
N PRO A 157 15.82 2.59 -38.99
CA PRO A 157 17.26 2.53 -38.89
C PRO A 157 17.98 3.61 -39.71
N GLU A 158 17.33 4.13 -40.77
CA GLU A 158 17.88 5.21 -41.62
C GLU A 158 17.52 6.63 -41.14
N GLY A 159 16.87 6.71 -39.96
CA GLY A 159 16.37 7.92 -39.37
C GLY A 159 14.95 8.25 -39.80
N GLY A 160 14.27 9.02 -38.97
CA GLY A 160 12.88 9.41 -39.17
C GLY A 160 12.36 10.30 -38.08
N THR A 161 11.10 10.72 -38.20
CA THR A 161 10.41 11.51 -37.18
C THR A 161 9.64 10.55 -36.25
N VAL A 162 9.89 10.64 -34.96
CA VAL A 162 9.18 9.89 -33.91
C VAL A 162 8.34 10.88 -33.12
N GLY A 163 7.04 10.59 -32.96
CA GLY A 163 6.15 11.30 -32.05
C GLY A 163 6.22 10.71 -30.64
N ILE A 164 6.28 11.55 -29.61
CA ILE A 164 6.21 11.20 -28.20
C ILE A 164 5.10 11.97 -27.53
#